data_cdfbe4acd01f51d21fab47072c7bffe3
#
_entry.id   cdfbe4acd01f51d21fab47072c7bffe3
#
_cell.length_a   1.000
_cell.length_b   1.000
_cell.length_c   1.000
_cell.angle_alpha   90.00
_cell.angle_beta   90.00
_cell.angle_gamma   90.00
#
_symmetry.space_group_name_H-M   'P 1'
#
loop_
_entity.id
_entity.type
_entity.pdbx_description
1 polymer ?
#
loop_
_entity_poly.entity_id
_entity_poly.type
_entity_poly.pdbx_seq_one_letter_code
_entity_poly.pdbx_strand_id
1 'polypeptide(L)'
;MKIGILLGSFDPIHIGHIAIVSKVLNEGLVDKVLFLPAVQNPWKHRKAVSVDLRADMIRTAMYESGFEMNQFNIEIVSRQNKDGNYYTFDQLEALKDIYDKDIEFVILGGTDTVKDMSKWYRGEELLKNWKTVEISRPGFSSEISDMSITVSSSAIRNLLRNNKIPLPWITRGTWEIIEENRLYRD
;
A
#
# COMPACT_ATOMS: atom_id res chain seq x y z
N MET A 1 18.38 -7.22 -9.02
CA MET A 1 16.92 -7.38 -8.85
C MET A 1 16.32 -6.04 -8.47
N LYS A 2 15.20 -5.66 -9.11
CA LYS A 2 14.52 -4.39 -8.86
C LYS A 2 13.22 -4.63 -8.07
N ILE A 3 13.09 -4.04 -6.89
CA ILE A 3 11.93 -4.21 -6.02
C ILE A 3 11.14 -2.91 -5.95
N GLY A 4 9.85 -2.97 -6.27
CA GLY A 4 8.92 -1.87 -6.11
C GLY A 4 8.33 -1.83 -4.70
N ILE A 5 8.56 -0.74 -3.96
CA ILE A 5 8.01 -0.58 -2.62
C ILE A 5 6.65 0.12 -2.73
N LEU A 6 5.58 -0.59 -2.40
CA LEU A 6 4.24 -0.03 -2.33
C LEU A 6 3.94 0.43 -0.91
N LEU A 7 3.92 1.75 -0.74
CA LEU A 7 3.66 2.41 0.54
C LEU A 7 2.16 2.56 0.77
N GLY A 8 1.67 2.28 1.97
CA GLY A 8 0.27 2.49 2.28
C GLY A 8 -0.14 2.08 3.68
N SER A 9 -1.34 2.48 4.09
CA SER A 9 -1.94 1.97 5.33
C SER A 9 -2.56 0.59 5.12
N PHE A 10 -3.07 0.30 3.91
CA PHE A 10 -3.80 -0.94 3.56
C PHE A 10 -4.86 -1.32 4.59
N ASP A 11 -5.73 -0.38 4.93
CA ASP A 11 -6.67 -0.46 6.05
C ASP A 11 -8.15 -0.28 5.59
N PRO A 12 -8.69 -1.26 4.81
CA PRO A 12 -8.08 -2.47 4.28
C PRO A 12 -7.38 -2.30 2.92
N ILE A 13 -6.68 -3.35 2.46
CA ILE A 13 -6.28 -3.52 1.07
C ILE A 13 -7.51 -3.58 0.17
N HIS A 14 -7.37 -3.19 -1.10
CA HIS A 14 -8.47 -3.21 -2.07
C HIS A 14 -7.95 -3.40 -3.51
N ILE A 15 -8.87 -3.65 -4.44
CA ILE A 15 -8.55 -3.94 -5.84
C ILE A 15 -7.67 -2.87 -6.50
N GLY A 16 -7.75 -1.61 -6.09
CA GLY A 16 -6.86 -0.56 -6.60
C GLY A 16 -5.38 -0.80 -6.27
N HIS A 17 -5.08 -1.37 -5.09
CA HIS A 17 -3.71 -1.76 -4.76
C HIS A 17 -3.26 -2.97 -5.57
N ILE A 18 -4.14 -3.95 -5.76
CA ILE A 18 -3.88 -5.15 -6.55
C ILE A 18 -3.60 -4.79 -8.02
N ALA A 19 -4.39 -3.86 -8.58
CA ALA A 19 -4.20 -3.36 -9.94
C ALA A 19 -2.83 -2.68 -10.13
N ILE A 20 -2.34 -1.94 -9.13
CA ILE A 20 -1.00 -1.37 -9.14
C ILE A 20 0.05 -2.48 -9.26
N VAL A 21 -0.05 -3.50 -8.41
CA VAL A 21 0.89 -4.63 -8.41
C VAL A 21 0.88 -5.35 -9.75
N SER A 22 -0.32 -5.67 -10.26
CA SER A 22 -0.50 -6.31 -11.56
C SER A 22 0.17 -5.49 -12.68
N LYS A 23 -0.07 -4.19 -12.70
CA LYS A 23 0.49 -3.30 -13.72
C LYS A 23 2.02 -3.30 -13.71
N VAL A 24 2.63 -3.05 -12.55
CA VAL A 24 4.09 -2.88 -12.48
C VAL A 24 4.85 -4.18 -12.76
N LEU A 25 4.29 -5.33 -12.40
CA LEU A 25 4.87 -6.64 -12.71
C LEU A 25 4.69 -7.00 -14.20
N ASN A 26 3.50 -6.83 -14.75
CA ASN A 26 3.21 -7.17 -16.15
C ASN A 26 3.95 -6.27 -17.15
N GLU A 27 4.18 -5.00 -16.79
CA GLU A 27 4.97 -4.08 -17.62
C GLU A 27 6.49 -4.23 -17.41
N GLY A 28 6.93 -5.14 -16.53
CA GLY A 28 8.35 -5.36 -16.23
C GLY A 28 9.04 -4.14 -15.59
N LEU A 29 8.27 -3.27 -14.95
CA LEU A 29 8.82 -2.08 -14.27
C LEU A 29 9.62 -2.47 -13.02
N VAL A 30 9.25 -3.57 -12.39
CA VAL A 30 9.93 -4.18 -11.24
C VAL A 30 9.85 -5.70 -11.31
N ASP A 31 10.79 -6.38 -10.67
CA ASP A 31 10.82 -7.85 -10.60
C ASP A 31 9.91 -8.38 -9.50
N LYS A 32 9.71 -7.59 -8.44
CA LYS A 32 8.94 -7.96 -7.25
C LYS A 32 8.34 -6.72 -6.60
N VAL A 33 7.20 -6.88 -5.91
CA VAL A 33 6.59 -5.80 -5.12
C VAL A 33 6.73 -6.09 -3.63
N LEU A 34 7.21 -5.11 -2.89
CA LEU A 34 7.30 -5.10 -1.44
C LEU A 34 6.21 -4.20 -0.87
N PHE A 35 5.23 -4.77 -0.19
CA PHE A 35 4.28 -3.98 0.61
C PHE A 35 4.94 -3.50 1.89
N LEU A 36 4.88 -2.20 2.15
CA LEU A 36 5.36 -1.59 3.38
C LEU A 36 4.19 -0.92 4.11
N PRO A 37 3.44 -1.69 4.93
CA PRO A 37 2.31 -1.15 5.68
C PRO A 37 2.78 -0.15 6.74
N ALA A 38 2.18 1.05 6.75
CA ALA A 38 2.45 2.01 7.80
C ALA A 38 2.05 1.43 9.17
N VAL A 39 2.97 1.32 10.11
CA VAL A 39 2.70 0.82 11.47
C VAL A 39 1.69 1.74 12.15
N GLN A 40 1.93 3.05 12.07
CA GLN A 40 1.03 4.10 12.51
C GLN A 40 1.12 5.26 11.52
N ASN A 41 -0.01 5.84 11.15
CA ASN A 41 -0.01 7.05 10.35
C ASN A 41 -0.16 8.25 11.29
N PRO A 42 0.91 9.05 11.51
CA PRO A 42 0.89 10.15 12.48
C PRO A 42 -0.12 11.25 12.12
N TRP A 43 -0.54 11.31 10.87
CA TRP A 43 -1.52 12.29 10.36
C TRP A 43 -2.98 11.85 10.49
N LYS A 44 -3.23 10.61 10.93
CA LYS A 44 -4.60 10.09 11.07
C LYS A 44 -4.98 9.99 12.54
N HIS A 45 -5.99 10.74 12.96
CA HIS A 45 -6.55 10.70 14.32
C HIS A 45 -7.22 9.36 14.67
N ARG A 46 -7.53 8.53 13.65
CA ARG A 46 -8.15 7.22 13.85
C ARG A 46 -7.07 6.15 14.04
N LYS A 47 -7.23 5.33 15.06
CA LYS A 47 -6.42 4.12 15.24
C LYS A 47 -6.70 3.17 14.07
N ALA A 48 -5.68 2.82 13.31
CA ALA A 48 -5.77 1.80 12.27
C ALA A 48 -5.94 0.41 12.89
N VAL A 49 -6.45 -0.53 12.12
CA VAL A 49 -6.38 -1.96 12.47
C VAL A 49 -4.92 -2.36 12.65
N SER A 50 -4.65 -3.34 13.49
CA SER A 50 -3.28 -3.81 13.74
C SER A 50 -2.53 -4.08 12.45
N VAL A 51 -1.23 -3.81 12.44
CA VAL A 51 -0.42 -4.01 11.22
C VAL A 51 -0.39 -5.46 10.78
N ASP A 52 -0.46 -6.40 11.74
CA ASP A 52 -0.49 -7.84 11.47
C ASP A 52 -1.76 -8.25 10.73
N LEU A 53 -2.93 -7.84 11.20
CA LEU A 53 -4.20 -8.11 10.49
C LEU A 53 -4.24 -7.47 9.10
N ARG A 54 -3.63 -6.29 8.93
CA ARG A 54 -3.52 -5.67 7.61
C ARG A 54 -2.56 -6.44 6.70
N ALA A 55 -1.47 -6.98 7.24
CA ALA A 55 -0.56 -7.86 6.50
C ALA A 55 -1.25 -9.17 6.09
N ASP A 56 -2.09 -9.74 6.96
CA ASP A 56 -2.88 -10.93 6.62
C ASP A 56 -3.90 -10.63 5.51
N MET A 57 -4.60 -9.51 5.58
CA MET A 57 -5.48 -9.06 4.49
C MET A 57 -4.72 -8.86 3.17
N ILE A 58 -3.50 -8.29 3.20
CA ILE A 58 -2.65 -8.14 2.01
C ILE A 58 -2.30 -9.51 1.44
N ARG A 59 -1.79 -10.41 2.28
CA ARG A 59 -1.37 -11.77 1.87
C ARG A 59 -2.52 -12.52 1.22
N THR A 60 -3.66 -12.54 1.88
CA THR A 60 -4.88 -13.20 1.39
C THR A 60 -5.33 -12.62 0.05
N ALA A 61 -5.41 -11.29 -0.05
CA ALA A 61 -5.83 -10.60 -1.28
C ALA A 61 -4.90 -10.90 -2.46
N MET A 62 -3.59 -10.94 -2.22
CA MET A 62 -2.61 -11.23 -3.27
C MET A 62 -2.74 -12.66 -3.77
N TYR A 63 -2.86 -13.65 -2.87
CA TYR A 63 -3.05 -15.04 -3.27
C TYR A 63 -4.37 -15.27 -4.02
N GLU A 64 -5.47 -14.71 -3.53
CA GLU A 64 -6.77 -14.80 -4.21
C GLU A 64 -6.76 -14.13 -5.60
N SER A 65 -5.86 -13.17 -5.80
CA SER A 65 -5.65 -12.50 -7.08
C SER A 65 -4.65 -13.22 -8.00
N GLY A 66 -4.18 -14.40 -7.61
CA GLY A 66 -3.29 -15.25 -8.42
C GLY A 66 -1.81 -14.91 -8.34
N PHE A 67 -1.38 -14.09 -7.39
CA PHE A 67 0.04 -13.79 -7.19
C PHE A 67 0.71 -14.80 -6.28
N GLU A 68 1.97 -15.12 -6.58
CA GLU A 68 2.80 -16.04 -5.81
C GLU A 68 3.82 -15.31 -4.93
N MET A 69 4.39 -16.00 -3.93
CA MET A 69 5.36 -15.42 -2.98
C MET A 69 6.65 -14.89 -3.62
N ASN A 70 7.01 -15.38 -4.79
CA ASN A 70 8.16 -14.86 -5.53
C ASN A 70 7.90 -13.47 -6.14
N GLN A 71 6.62 -13.09 -6.31
CA GLN A 71 6.20 -11.83 -6.93
C GLN A 71 5.95 -10.72 -5.92
N PHE A 72 5.67 -11.03 -4.65
CA PHE A 72 5.47 -10.03 -3.61
C PHE A 72 6.06 -10.45 -2.26
N ASN A 73 6.29 -9.46 -1.41
CA ASN A 73 6.62 -9.63 0.01
C ASN A 73 5.92 -8.55 0.84
N ILE A 74 5.85 -8.76 2.15
CA ILE A 74 5.27 -7.80 3.10
C ILE A 74 6.30 -7.62 4.20
N GLU A 75 6.76 -6.37 4.40
CA GLU A 75 7.67 -6.02 5.47
C GLU A 75 6.99 -5.12 6.49
N ILE A 76 6.99 -5.56 7.75
CA ILE A 76 6.51 -4.76 8.87
C ILE A 76 7.73 -4.15 9.56
N VAL A 77 8.06 -2.93 9.18
CA VAL A 77 9.22 -2.21 9.73
C VAL A 77 8.78 -1.33 10.87
N SER A 78 9.02 -1.76 12.11
CA SER A 78 8.67 -1.04 13.34
C SER A 78 9.81 -0.15 13.84
N ARG A 79 10.50 0.58 12.94
CA ARG A 79 11.55 1.53 13.30
C ARG A 79 10.93 2.86 13.70
N GLN A 80 11.16 3.27 14.94
CA GLN A 80 10.78 4.57 15.46
C GLN A 80 11.94 5.58 15.34
N ASN A 81 11.58 6.84 15.14
CA ASN A 81 12.54 7.93 15.29
C ASN A 81 12.81 8.23 16.78
N LYS A 82 13.64 9.23 17.06
CA LYS A 82 14.01 9.65 18.44
C LYS A 82 12.80 10.10 19.28
N ASP A 83 11.73 10.55 18.63
CA ASP A 83 10.51 11.04 19.28
C ASP A 83 9.42 9.95 19.39
N GLY A 84 9.75 8.70 19.09
CA GLY A 84 8.85 7.57 19.17
C GLY A 84 7.85 7.47 18.00
N ASN A 85 8.03 8.23 16.93
CA ASN A 85 7.15 8.22 15.78
C ASN A 85 7.63 7.24 14.71
N TYR A 86 6.67 6.70 13.93
CA TYR A 86 6.93 5.84 12.79
C TYR A 86 6.78 6.64 11.50
N TYR A 87 7.90 7.01 10.90
CA TYR A 87 7.91 7.73 9.63
C TYR A 87 8.38 6.84 8.48
N THR A 88 7.81 7.06 7.31
CA THR A 88 8.18 6.33 6.08
C THR A 88 9.67 6.42 5.79
N PHE A 89 10.30 7.59 6.01
CA PHE A 89 11.73 7.75 5.81
C PHE A 89 12.55 6.74 6.62
N ASP A 90 12.27 6.64 7.94
CA ASP A 90 13.02 5.74 8.83
C ASP A 90 12.75 4.26 8.49
N GLN A 91 11.53 3.94 8.06
CA GLN A 91 11.19 2.59 7.60
C GLN A 91 11.96 2.21 6.32
N LEU A 92 12.05 3.13 5.34
CA LEU A 92 12.80 2.91 4.11
C LEU A 92 14.30 2.77 4.35
N GLU A 93 14.88 3.59 5.24
CA GLU A 93 16.29 3.44 5.61
C GLU A 93 16.56 2.10 6.29
N ALA A 94 15.61 1.59 7.09
CA ALA A 94 15.74 0.28 7.70
C ALA A 94 15.71 -0.88 6.69
N LEU A 95 15.05 -0.72 5.54
CA LEU A 95 15.09 -1.74 4.47
C LEU A 95 16.49 -1.94 3.91
N LYS A 96 17.33 -0.89 3.89
CA LYS A 96 18.72 -1.00 3.44
C LYS A 96 19.58 -1.88 4.38
N ASP A 97 19.16 -2.02 5.63
CA ASP A 97 19.82 -2.88 6.62
C ASP A 97 19.33 -4.34 6.52
N ILE A 98 18.13 -4.55 5.96
CA ILE A 98 17.47 -5.88 5.85
C ILE A 98 17.83 -6.59 4.54
N TYR A 99 17.99 -5.83 3.46
CA TYR A 99 18.18 -6.35 2.12
C TYR A 99 19.60 -6.15 1.61
N ASP A 100 20.03 -7.03 0.68
CA ASP A 100 21.34 -6.94 0.05
C ASP A 100 21.52 -5.64 -0.74
N LYS A 101 22.76 -5.13 -0.78
CA LYS A 101 23.10 -3.88 -1.47
C LYS A 101 22.89 -3.90 -2.99
N ASP A 102 22.80 -5.10 -3.58
CA ASP A 102 22.59 -5.29 -5.01
C ASP A 102 21.10 -5.16 -5.41
N ILE A 103 20.22 -4.88 -4.45
CA ILE A 103 18.81 -4.66 -4.71
C ILE A 103 18.56 -3.19 -5.04
N GLU A 104 17.98 -2.96 -6.21
CA GLU A 104 17.48 -1.64 -6.59
C GLU A 104 16.05 -1.48 -6.08
N PHE A 105 15.85 -0.54 -5.15
CA PHE A 105 14.53 -0.17 -4.69
C PHE A 105 13.96 1.01 -5.46
N VAL A 106 12.67 0.94 -5.77
CA VAL A 106 11.89 2.05 -6.31
C VAL A 106 10.57 2.20 -5.55
N ILE A 107 10.21 3.41 -5.17
CA ILE A 107 8.93 3.69 -4.51
C ILE A 107 7.84 3.71 -5.57
N LEU A 108 6.77 2.94 -5.34
CA LEU A 108 5.57 2.93 -6.16
C LEU A 108 4.52 3.84 -5.52
N GLY A 109 4.08 4.85 -6.23
CA GLY A 109 3.08 5.77 -5.72
C GLY A 109 2.11 6.25 -6.79
N GLY A 110 0.84 6.42 -6.42
CA GLY A 110 -0.10 7.17 -7.26
C GLY A 110 0.29 8.65 -7.31
N THR A 111 -0.19 9.37 -8.31
CA THR A 111 0.09 10.81 -8.52
C THR A 111 -0.07 11.64 -7.23
N ASP A 112 -1.15 11.41 -6.48
CA ASP A 112 -1.40 12.15 -5.22
C ASP A 112 -0.35 11.82 -4.15
N THR A 113 0.02 10.54 -4.03
CA THR A 113 1.02 10.08 -3.07
C THR A 113 2.38 10.70 -3.37
N VAL A 114 2.81 10.68 -4.63
CA VAL A 114 4.10 11.25 -5.05
C VAL A 114 4.15 12.76 -4.80
N LYS A 115 3.09 13.49 -5.14
CA LYS A 115 2.98 14.93 -4.88
C LYS A 115 3.03 15.28 -3.40
N ASP A 116 2.43 14.45 -2.54
CA ASP A 116 2.40 14.69 -1.11
C ASP A 116 3.70 14.26 -0.39
N MET A 117 4.53 13.43 -1.00
CA MET A 117 5.78 12.95 -0.39
C MET A 117 6.73 14.08 0.03
N SER A 118 6.76 15.19 -0.69
CA SER A 118 7.58 16.36 -0.32
C SER A 118 7.19 16.96 1.03
N LYS A 119 5.93 16.79 1.45
CA LYS A 119 5.40 17.28 2.73
C LYS A 119 5.64 16.33 3.90
N TRP A 120 6.13 15.11 3.63
CA TRP A 120 6.37 14.12 4.66
C TRP A 120 7.64 14.43 5.46
N TYR A 121 7.77 13.77 6.60
CA TYR A 121 9.00 13.86 7.40
C TYR A 121 10.22 13.51 6.54
N ARG A 122 11.16 14.45 6.41
CA ARG A 122 12.32 14.37 5.52
C ARG A 122 11.94 14.09 4.05
N GLY A 123 10.81 14.62 3.59
CA GLY A 123 10.26 14.32 2.28
C GLY A 123 11.15 14.74 1.10
N GLU A 124 11.81 15.89 1.18
CA GLU A 124 12.76 16.34 0.15
C GLU A 124 13.96 15.39 0.05
N GLU A 125 14.48 14.95 1.19
CA GLU A 125 15.58 14.00 1.25
C GLU A 125 15.15 12.62 0.74
N LEU A 126 13.94 12.22 1.05
CA LEU A 126 13.33 11.00 0.54
C LEU A 126 13.28 11.03 -0.99
N LEU A 127 12.74 12.09 -1.58
CA LEU A 127 12.66 12.25 -3.04
C LEU A 127 14.03 12.35 -3.73
N LYS A 128 15.03 12.86 -3.02
CA LYS A 128 16.42 12.92 -3.53
C LYS A 128 17.12 11.56 -3.52
N ASN A 129 16.87 10.75 -2.49
CA ASN A 129 17.62 9.52 -2.23
C ASN A 129 16.93 8.26 -2.75
N TRP A 130 15.63 8.33 -3.06
CA TRP A 130 14.83 7.19 -3.47
C TRP A 130 14.19 7.45 -4.83
N LYS A 131 14.44 6.56 -5.77
CA LYS A 131 13.74 6.57 -7.06
C LYS A 131 12.25 6.35 -6.84
N THR A 132 11.42 7.09 -7.54
CA THR A 132 9.98 6.99 -7.47
C THR A 132 9.40 6.70 -8.85
N VAL A 133 8.50 5.74 -8.93
CA VAL A 133 7.70 5.46 -10.11
C VAL A 133 6.28 5.93 -9.84
N GLU A 134 5.86 6.96 -10.56
CA GLU A 134 4.49 7.45 -10.50
C GLU A 134 3.58 6.55 -11.35
N ILE A 135 2.56 6.02 -10.70
CA ILE A 135 1.52 5.22 -11.36
C ILE A 135 0.30 6.11 -11.50
N SER A 136 0.12 6.65 -12.68
CA SER A 136 -1.08 7.44 -13.00
C SER A 136 -2.31 6.54 -12.93
N ARG A 137 -3.35 7.03 -12.26
CA ARG A 137 -4.68 6.42 -12.38
C ARG A 137 -5.25 6.83 -13.73
N PRO A 138 -5.75 5.91 -14.56
CA PRO A 138 -6.51 6.28 -15.74
C PRO A 138 -7.68 7.19 -15.32
N GLY A 139 -7.91 8.28 -16.02
CA GLY A 139 -9.04 9.18 -15.75
C GLY A 139 -8.76 10.67 -15.89
N PHE A 140 -7.60 11.08 -16.39
CA PHE A 140 -7.29 12.52 -16.52
C PHE A 140 -7.05 13.03 -17.95
N SER A 141 -7.15 12.21 -18.99
CA SER A 141 -7.19 12.72 -20.37
C SER A 141 -7.49 11.61 -21.40
N SER A 142 -8.72 11.41 -21.80
CA SER A 142 -9.15 11.09 -23.18
C SER A 142 -10.64 10.78 -23.26
N GLU A 143 -11.23 11.03 -24.41
CA GLU A 143 -12.67 11.05 -24.66
C GLU A 143 -13.40 9.70 -24.69
N ILE A 144 -12.80 8.61 -24.21
CA ILE A 144 -13.45 7.32 -24.09
C ILE A 144 -13.23 6.78 -22.68
N SER A 145 -14.27 6.94 -21.89
CA SER A 145 -14.65 6.11 -20.71
C SER A 145 -13.53 5.29 -20.08
N ASP A 146 -12.60 5.96 -19.45
CA ASP A 146 -11.85 5.32 -18.40
C ASP A 146 -12.84 4.99 -17.30
N MET A 147 -13.17 3.71 -17.13
CA MET A 147 -13.75 3.23 -15.90
C MET A 147 -12.71 3.45 -14.82
N SER A 148 -12.60 4.69 -14.33
CA SER A 148 -11.78 4.99 -13.17
C SER A 148 -12.43 4.31 -11.97
N ILE A 149 -11.87 3.19 -11.56
CA ILE A 149 -12.29 2.54 -10.32
C ILE A 149 -11.83 3.44 -9.17
N THR A 150 -12.67 4.37 -8.78
CA THR A 150 -12.46 5.24 -7.64
C THR A 150 -12.73 4.47 -6.35
N VAL A 151 -11.84 3.56 -6.00
CA VAL A 151 -11.90 2.85 -4.73
C VAL A 151 -10.84 3.39 -3.76
N SER A 152 -11.22 3.54 -2.51
CA SER A 152 -10.29 3.87 -1.43
C SER A 152 -10.65 3.10 -0.16
N SER A 153 -9.65 2.83 0.68
CA SER A 153 -9.90 2.20 1.98
C SER A 153 -10.92 3.01 2.82
N SER A 154 -10.94 4.33 2.68
CA SER A 154 -11.93 5.18 3.38
C SER A 154 -13.36 4.94 2.89
N ALA A 155 -13.56 4.81 1.58
CA ALA A 155 -14.86 4.47 1.00
C ALA A 155 -15.32 3.08 1.46
N ILE A 156 -14.43 2.11 1.47
CA ILE A 156 -14.71 0.74 1.94
C ILE A 156 -15.13 0.76 3.42
N ARG A 157 -14.38 1.43 4.28
CA ARG A 157 -14.75 1.55 5.70
C ARG A 157 -16.11 2.23 5.90
N ASN A 158 -16.45 3.21 5.06
CA ASN A 158 -17.77 3.86 5.11
C ASN A 158 -18.89 2.91 4.71
N LEU A 159 -18.69 2.03 3.71
CA LEU A 159 -19.63 0.98 3.37
C LEU A 159 -19.86 0.03 4.55
N LEU A 160 -18.78 -0.41 5.19
CA LEU A 160 -18.81 -1.34 6.33
C LEU A 160 -19.56 -0.76 7.54
N ARG A 161 -19.34 0.52 7.89
CA ARG A 161 -20.10 1.21 8.95
C ARG A 161 -21.59 1.28 8.67
N ASN A 162 -21.96 1.33 7.41
CA ASN A 162 -23.37 1.33 6.98
C ASN A 162 -23.90 -0.08 6.69
N ASN A 163 -23.26 -1.13 7.22
CA ASN A 163 -23.61 -2.53 7.03
C ASN A 163 -23.77 -2.95 5.55
N LYS A 164 -23.00 -2.31 4.66
CA LYS A 164 -22.95 -2.66 3.24
C LYS A 164 -21.74 -3.55 2.96
N ILE A 165 -21.96 -4.57 2.16
CA ILE A 165 -20.89 -5.50 1.74
C ILE A 165 -20.02 -4.79 0.68
N PRO A 166 -18.70 -4.67 0.89
CA PRO A 166 -17.82 -3.90 -0.01
C PRO A 166 -17.31 -4.73 -1.20
N LEU A 167 -17.94 -5.85 -1.51
CA LEU A 167 -17.61 -6.61 -2.73
C LEU A 167 -18.19 -5.88 -3.97
N PRO A 168 -17.46 -5.84 -5.09
CA PRO A 168 -16.17 -6.50 -5.37
C PRO A 168 -14.91 -5.66 -5.09
N TRP A 169 -15.01 -4.59 -4.28
CA TRP A 169 -13.88 -3.68 -4.03
C TRP A 169 -12.74 -4.30 -3.23
N ILE A 170 -13.03 -5.36 -2.48
CA ILE A 170 -12.04 -6.19 -1.77
C ILE A 170 -12.25 -7.64 -2.18
N THR A 171 -11.24 -8.47 -1.95
CA THR A 171 -11.35 -9.92 -2.19
C THR A 171 -12.21 -10.59 -1.12
N ARG A 172 -12.66 -11.80 -1.42
CA ARG A 172 -13.53 -12.55 -0.50
C ARG A 172 -12.82 -12.85 0.81
N GLY A 173 -11.61 -13.35 0.80
CA GLY A 173 -10.87 -13.65 2.02
C GLY A 173 -10.52 -12.39 2.81
N THR A 174 -10.28 -11.26 2.16
CA THR A 174 -10.19 -9.98 2.88
C THR A 174 -11.49 -9.64 3.61
N TRP A 175 -12.63 -9.88 2.98
CA TRP A 175 -13.94 -9.71 3.60
C TRP A 175 -14.14 -10.66 4.79
N GLU A 176 -13.77 -11.94 4.65
CA GLU A 176 -13.87 -12.93 5.73
C GLU A 176 -13.03 -12.51 6.96
N ILE A 177 -11.80 -12.05 6.77
CA ILE A 177 -10.96 -11.52 7.87
C ILE A 177 -11.66 -10.34 8.57
N ILE A 178 -12.26 -9.42 7.80
CA ILE A 178 -12.98 -8.25 8.34
C ILE A 178 -14.18 -8.71 9.20
N GLU A 179 -14.97 -9.68 8.74
CA GLU A 179 -16.13 -10.21 9.44
C GLU A 179 -15.75 -10.94 10.72
N GLU A 180 -14.80 -11.87 10.65
CA GLU A 180 -14.34 -12.67 11.78
C GLU A 180 -13.81 -11.79 12.92
N ASN A 181 -13.10 -10.71 12.58
CA ASN A 181 -12.51 -9.79 13.55
C ASN A 181 -13.42 -8.57 13.85
N ARG A 182 -14.62 -8.49 13.29
CA ARG A 182 -15.60 -7.40 13.45
C ARG A 182 -14.99 -6.01 13.21
N LEU A 183 -14.15 -5.90 12.17
CA LEU A 183 -13.43 -4.65 11.87
C LEU A 183 -14.33 -3.60 11.24
N TYR A 184 -14.00 -2.32 11.47
CA TYR A 184 -14.60 -1.15 10.82
C TYR A 184 -16.11 -0.95 11.07
N ARG A 185 -16.63 -1.39 12.19
CA ARG A 185 -18.07 -1.30 12.52
C ARG A 185 -18.40 -0.18 13.52
N ASP A 186 -17.39 0.57 13.96
CA ASP A 186 -17.51 1.67 14.94
C ASP A 186 -18.01 2.97 14.28
#